data_51a47a4a133de0ed94f5376186707740
#
_entry.id   51a47a4a133de0ed94f5376186707740
#
_cell.length_a   1.000
_cell.length_b   1.000
_cell.length_c   1.000
_cell.angle_alpha   90.00
_cell.angle_beta   90.00
_cell.angle_gamma   90.00
#
_symmetry.space_group_name_H-M   'P 1'
#
loop_
_entity.id
_entity.type
_entity.pdbx_description
1 polymer ?
#
loop_
_entity_poly.entity_id
_entity_poly.type
_entity_poly.pdbx_seq_one_letter_code
_entity_poly.pdbx_strand_id
1 'polypeptide(L)'
;EALSNGVCSLRPDEDRACLAVEMIISAEGHKQSHKFMRGLMRSHARLTYTQVQQVIDGQIDESDLSVPAGILHHLLGAYRCLSAARAARGTLNLNVPERRIVFSEDGRAEAAVLRRQQEANQLIEEFMIAANICAAEQIEAKRGICVYRVHDQPDPEKIEGLRELTDALK
;
A
#
# COMPACT_ATOMS: atom_id res chain seq x y z
N GLU A 1 -20.19 0.61 -11.56
CA GLU A 1 -19.35 0.71 -12.78
C GLU A 1 -19.11 2.16 -13.23
N ALA A 2 -20.14 3.04 -13.29
CA ALA A 2 -20.00 4.42 -13.76
C ALA A 2 -18.99 5.25 -12.95
N LEU A 3 -18.90 5.04 -11.63
CA LEU A 3 -17.92 5.71 -10.78
C LEU A 3 -16.55 5.01 -10.85
N SER A 4 -16.47 3.75 -10.49
CA SER A 4 -15.18 3.04 -10.32
C SER A 4 -14.41 2.84 -11.63
N ASN A 5 -15.10 2.52 -12.73
CA ASN A 5 -14.49 2.28 -14.04
C ASN A 5 -14.58 3.50 -14.98
N GLY A 6 -15.36 4.51 -14.60
CA GLY A 6 -15.62 5.74 -15.37
C GLY A 6 -14.93 6.95 -14.77
N VAL A 7 -15.74 7.83 -14.16
CA VAL A 7 -15.32 9.18 -13.73
C VAL A 7 -14.18 9.16 -12.71
N CYS A 8 -14.15 8.18 -11.80
CA CYS A 8 -13.13 8.07 -10.75
C CYS A 8 -11.92 7.22 -11.16
N SER A 9 -11.91 6.62 -12.37
CA SER A 9 -10.79 5.83 -12.84
C SER A 9 -9.66 6.72 -13.34
N LEU A 10 -8.46 6.55 -12.81
CA LEU A 10 -7.25 7.27 -13.23
C LEU A 10 -6.64 6.60 -14.48
N ARG A 11 -7.34 6.71 -15.60
CA ARG A 11 -6.91 6.11 -16.87
C ARG A 11 -5.68 6.82 -17.42
N PRO A 12 -4.76 6.10 -18.10
CA PRO A 12 -3.63 6.72 -18.76
C PRO A 12 -4.09 7.74 -19.82
N ASP A 13 -3.33 8.83 -19.95
CA ASP A 13 -3.48 9.89 -20.95
C ASP A 13 -4.82 10.65 -20.92
N GLU A 14 -5.63 10.46 -19.89
CA GLU A 14 -6.88 11.18 -19.66
C GLU A 14 -6.77 12.12 -18.47
N ASP A 15 -7.31 13.34 -18.60
CA ASP A 15 -7.39 14.29 -17.50
C ASP A 15 -8.46 13.85 -16.50
N ARG A 16 -8.09 13.75 -15.23
CA ARG A 16 -8.98 13.37 -14.11
C ARG A 16 -8.86 14.32 -12.95
N ALA A 17 -10.01 14.77 -12.46
CA ALA A 17 -10.05 15.50 -11.20
C ALA A 17 -9.62 14.58 -10.06
N CYS A 18 -8.74 15.07 -9.21
CA CYS A 18 -8.21 14.31 -8.07
C CYS A 18 -8.10 15.16 -6.81
N LEU A 19 -8.08 14.48 -5.68
CA LEU A 19 -7.57 15.01 -4.43
C LEU A 19 -6.19 14.41 -4.20
N ALA A 20 -5.17 15.26 -4.16
CA ALA A 20 -3.79 14.86 -3.96
C ALA A 20 -3.29 15.28 -2.58
N VAL A 21 -2.37 14.52 -2.02
CA VAL A 21 -1.59 14.90 -0.85
C VAL A 21 -0.10 14.90 -1.21
N GLU A 22 0.55 16.03 -0.99
CA GLU A 22 2.00 16.16 -1.04
C GLU A 22 2.54 15.94 0.37
N MET A 23 3.57 15.10 0.51
CA MET A 23 4.18 14.76 1.79
C MET A 23 5.68 14.97 1.72
N ILE A 24 6.24 15.66 2.73
CA ILE A 24 7.69 15.72 2.93
C ILE A 24 8.06 14.71 4.01
N ILE A 25 8.93 13.78 3.63
CA ILE A 25 9.38 12.67 4.48
C ILE A 25 10.89 12.79 4.62
N SER A 26 11.42 12.68 5.84
CA SER A 26 12.86 12.68 6.09
C SER A 26 13.49 11.34 5.69
N ALA A 27 14.83 11.30 5.62
CA ALA A 27 15.57 10.07 5.35
C ALA A 27 15.35 8.98 6.41
N GLU A 28 14.96 9.37 7.63
CA GLU A 28 14.61 8.48 8.73
C GLU A 28 13.14 7.99 8.65
N GLY A 29 12.41 8.35 7.60
CA GLY A 29 11.02 7.94 7.39
C GLY A 29 9.99 8.71 8.22
N HIS A 30 10.36 9.86 8.79
CA HIS A 30 9.44 10.71 9.54
C HIS A 30 8.78 11.75 8.62
N LYS A 31 7.45 11.83 8.67
CA LYS A 31 6.69 12.88 7.99
C LYS A 31 6.97 14.22 8.65
N GLN A 32 7.48 15.18 7.88
CA GLN A 32 7.77 16.55 8.32
C GLN A 32 6.59 17.49 8.06
N SER A 33 5.99 17.38 6.89
CA SER A 33 4.82 18.21 6.52
C SER A 33 3.95 17.50 5.47
N HIS A 34 2.74 18.01 5.32
CA HIS A 34 1.86 17.58 4.23
C HIS A 34 0.95 18.73 3.77
N LYS A 35 0.46 18.61 2.54
CA LYS A 35 -0.49 19.58 1.95
C LYS A 35 -1.48 18.85 1.07
N PHE A 36 -2.78 19.03 1.33
CA PHE A 36 -3.85 18.58 0.44
C PHE A 36 -4.16 19.61 -0.62
N MET A 37 -4.38 19.14 -1.84
CA MET A 37 -4.76 19.99 -2.96
C MET A 37 -5.78 19.28 -3.86
N ARG A 38 -6.70 20.04 -4.42
CA ARG A 38 -7.53 19.58 -5.54
C ARG A 38 -6.79 19.89 -6.82
N GLY A 39 -6.75 18.96 -7.73
CA GLY A 39 -6.03 19.11 -8.98
C GLY A 39 -6.67 18.37 -10.13
N LEU A 40 -6.13 18.59 -11.30
CA LEU A 40 -6.34 17.81 -12.48
C LEU A 40 -5.06 17.03 -12.76
N MET A 41 -5.15 15.72 -12.80
CA MET A 41 -4.01 14.87 -13.10
C MET A 41 -4.18 14.14 -14.42
N ARG A 42 -3.06 13.83 -15.05
CA ARG A 42 -3.00 12.93 -16.20
C ARG A 42 -2.02 11.81 -15.89
N SER A 43 -2.50 10.58 -15.85
CA SER A 43 -1.66 9.42 -15.59
C SER A 43 -0.83 9.10 -16.84
N HIS A 44 0.48 8.88 -16.69
CA HIS A 44 1.34 8.45 -17.78
C HIS A 44 1.20 6.97 -18.10
N ALA A 45 1.02 6.13 -17.06
CA ALA A 45 0.94 4.69 -17.24
C ALA A 45 0.09 4.05 -16.16
N ARG A 46 -0.48 2.90 -16.46
CA ARG A 46 -1.12 2.01 -15.51
C ARG A 46 -0.26 0.77 -15.33
N LEU A 47 0.50 0.74 -14.25
CA LEU A 47 1.38 -0.38 -13.93
C LEU A 47 0.66 -1.43 -13.08
N THR A 48 1.06 -2.68 -13.24
CA THR A 48 0.66 -3.78 -12.35
C THR A 48 1.75 -4.01 -11.30
N TYR A 49 1.37 -4.60 -10.16
CA TYR A 49 2.34 -4.98 -9.12
C TYR A 49 3.43 -5.91 -9.67
N THR A 50 3.07 -6.82 -10.58
CA THR A 50 4.02 -7.74 -11.21
C THR A 50 5.07 -7.00 -12.03
N GLN A 51 4.68 -6.02 -12.84
CA GLN A 51 5.62 -5.21 -13.62
C GLN A 51 6.58 -4.43 -12.72
N VAL A 52 6.04 -3.77 -11.68
CA VAL A 52 6.87 -3.04 -10.72
C VAL A 52 7.81 -3.99 -9.97
N GLN A 53 7.34 -5.18 -9.57
CA GLN A 53 8.18 -6.18 -8.92
C GLN A 53 9.29 -6.68 -9.83
N GLN A 54 9.03 -6.87 -11.13
CA GLN A 54 10.07 -7.26 -12.09
C GLN A 54 11.19 -6.23 -12.21
N VAL A 55 10.85 -4.93 -12.12
CA VAL A 55 11.87 -3.86 -12.06
C VAL A 55 12.65 -3.93 -10.73
N ILE A 56 11.98 -4.13 -9.61
CA ILE A 56 12.61 -4.27 -8.28
C ILE A 56 13.59 -5.44 -8.27
N ASP A 57 13.20 -6.56 -8.89
CA ASP A 57 14.01 -7.79 -8.98
C ASP A 57 15.10 -7.70 -10.07
N GLY A 58 15.17 -6.60 -10.83
CA GLY A 58 16.13 -6.40 -11.90
C GLY A 58 15.93 -7.31 -13.12
N GLN A 59 14.69 -7.80 -13.31
CA GLN A 59 14.32 -8.67 -14.45
C GLN A 59 14.01 -7.86 -15.72
N ILE A 60 13.51 -6.64 -15.56
CA ILE A 60 13.25 -5.68 -16.64
C ILE A 60 13.78 -4.31 -16.23
N ASP A 61 14.06 -3.45 -17.22
CA ASP A 61 14.46 -2.07 -16.96
C ASP A 61 13.23 -1.17 -16.78
N GLU A 62 13.36 -0.11 -15.96
CA GLU A 62 12.29 0.87 -15.76
C GLU A 62 11.87 1.55 -17.06
N SER A 63 12.81 1.75 -17.99
CA SER A 63 12.56 2.33 -19.30
C SER A 63 11.58 1.54 -20.18
N ASP A 64 11.39 0.24 -19.87
CA ASP A 64 10.42 -0.62 -20.58
C ASP A 64 8.96 -0.33 -20.18
N LEU A 65 8.74 0.47 -19.12
CA LEU A 65 7.42 0.69 -18.53
C LEU A 65 6.75 2.01 -18.92
N SER A 66 7.28 2.76 -19.88
CA SER A 66 6.71 4.05 -20.33
C SER A 66 6.44 5.05 -19.19
N VAL A 67 7.28 5.06 -18.17
CA VAL A 67 7.24 5.98 -17.03
C VAL A 67 8.43 6.94 -17.06
N PRO A 68 8.36 8.13 -16.41
CA PRO A 68 9.51 9.01 -16.31
C PRO A 68 10.69 8.30 -15.64
N ALA A 69 11.89 8.47 -16.22
CA ALA A 69 13.10 7.80 -15.75
C ALA A 69 13.38 8.09 -14.26
N GLY A 70 13.70 7.05 -13.51
CA GLY A 70 14.04 7.13 -12.08
C GLY A 70 12.86 7.25 -11.14
N ILE A 71 11.62 7.29 -11.62
CA ILE A 71 10.45 7.46 -10.75
C ILE A 71 10.26 6.28 -9.80
N LEU A 72 10.42 5.05 -10.29
CA LEU A 72 10.30 3.85 -9.45
C LEU A 72 11.45 3.78 -8.44
N HIS A 73 12.66 4.16 -8.83
CA HIS A 73 13.80 4.24 -7.90
C HIS A 73 13.52 5.21 -6.75
N HIS A 74 12.99 6.40 -7.05
CA HIS A 74 12.63 7.39 -6.02
C HIS A 74 11.47 6.92 -5.13
N LEU A 75 10.44 6.30 -5.71
CA LEU A 75 9.33 5.72 -4.94
C LEU A 75 9.80 4.62 -4.00
N LEU A 76 10.67 3.73 -4.47
CA LEU A 76 11.27 2.67 -3.65
C LEU A 76 12.15 3.24 -2.53
N GLY A 77 12.91 4.30 -2.80
CA GLY A 77 13.69 4.99 -1.77
C GLY A 77 12.80 5.53 -0.66
N ALA A 78 11.74 6.24 -1.00
CA ALA A 78 10.77 6.75 -0.03
C ALA A 78 10.05 5.63 0.74
N TYR A 79 9.64 4.55 0.06
CA TYR A 79 9.07 3.38 0.69
C TYR A 79 10.00 2.76 1.73
N ARG A 80 11.28 2.57 1.39
CA ARG A 80 12.26 1.98 2.31
C ARG A 80 12.46 2.81 3.57
N CYS A 81 12.47 4.13 3.45
CA CYS A 81 12.50 5.02 4.62
C CYS A 81 11.27 4.86 5.51
N LEU A 82 10.06 4.83 4.92
CA LEU A 82 8.80 4.65 5.66
C LEU A 82 8.74 3.28 6.34
N SER A 83 9.10 2.22 5.62
CA SER A 83 9.10 0.85 6.12
C SER A 83 10.09 0.66 7.27
N ALA A 84 11.29 1.23 7.17
CA ALA A 84 12.29 1.20 8.24
C ALA A 84 11.78 1.92 9.51
N ALA A 85 11.16 3.10 9.36
CA ALA A 85 10.55 3.82 10.47
C ALA A 85 9.39 3.03 11.11
N ARG A 86 8.58 2.35 10.29
CA ARG A 86 7.51 1.48 10.78
C ARG A 86 8.05 0.31 11.58
N ALA A 87 9.10 -0.35 11.09
CA ALA A 87 9.75 -1.45 11.81
C ALA A 87 10.34 -0.98 13.14
N ALA A 88 10.98 0.20 13.18
CA ALA A 88 11.55 0.77 14.40
C ALA A 88 10.49 1.08 15.47
N ARG A 89 9.22 1.35 15.07
CA ARG A 89 8.08 1.52 16.00
C ARG A 89 7.57 0.20 16.60
N GLY A 90 8.13 -0.95 16.22
CA GLY A 90 7.71 -2.25 16.72
C GLY A 90 6.40 -2.76 16.13
N THR A 91 6.05 -2.33 14.90
CA THR A 91 4.86 -2.82 14.22
C THR A 91 4.98 -4.30 13.92
N LEU A 92 3.99 -5.08 14.35
CA LEU A 92 3.91 -6.52 14.06
C LEU A 92 3.67 -6.74 12.57
N ASN A 93 4.61 -7.38 11.90
CA ASN A 93 4.46 -7.78 10.51
C ASN A 93 3.94 -9.23 10.44
N LEU A 94 2.62 -9.36 10.25
CA LEU A 94 1.98 -10.66 10.09
C LEU A 94 2.02 -11.06 8.61
N ASN A 95 2.95 -11.92 8.26
CA ASN A 95 2.99 -12.51 6.93
C ASN A 95 2.01 -13.70 6.86
N VAL A 96 0.73 -13.39 6.73
CA VAL A 96 -0.32 -14.41 6.56
C VAL A 96 -0.40 -14.75 5.07
N PRO A 97 -0.06 -16.00 4.68
CA PRO A 97 -0.10 -16.38 3.29
C PRO A 97 -1.54 -16.43 2.77
N GLU A 98 -1.83 -15.62 1.75
CA GLU A 98 -3.10 -15.67 1.03
C GLU A 98 -3.08 -16.80 0.00
N ARG A 99 -4.17 -17.56 -0.09
CA ARG A 99 -4.36 -18.57 -1.13
C ARG A 99 -5.29 -18.05 -2.21
N ARG A 100 -4.84 -18.13 -3.45
CA ARG A 100 -5.65 -17.84 -4.63
C ARG A 100 -6.06 -19.15 -5.29
N ILE A 101 -7.34 -19.29 -5.57
CA ILE A 101 -7.85 -20.41 -6.39
C ILE A 101 -7.66 -20.02 -7.85
N VAL A 102 -6.98 -20.87 -8.59
CA VAL A 102 -6.85 -20.77 -10.04
C VAL A 102 -7.98 -21.59 -10.65
N PHE A 103 -8.69 -20.98 -11.58
CA PHE A 103 -9.78 -21.62 -12.32
C PHE A 103 -9.33 -21.92 -13.75
N SER A 104 -9.77 -23.08 -14.28
CA SER A 104 -9.65 -23.43 -15.69
C SER A 104 -10.54 -22.52 -16.54
N GLU A 105 -10.39 -22.61 -17.87
CA GLU A 105 -11.26 -21.93 -18.83
C GLU A 105 -12.73 -22.33 -18.67
N ASP A 106 -12.98 -23.56 -18.24
CA ASP A 106 -14.31 -24.10 -17.94
C ASP A 106 -14.87 -23.68 -16.57
N GLY A 107 -14.16 -22.82 -15.82
CA GLY A 107 -14.57 -22.32 -14.51
C GLY A 107 -14.43 -23.32 -13.36
N ARG A 108 -13.70 -24.43 -13.54
CA ARG A 108 -13.40 -25.42 -12.48
C ARG A 108 -12.16 -24.99 -11.71
N ALA A 109 -12.17 -25.21 -10.39
CA ALA A 109 -10.99 -24.97 -9.57
C ALA A 109 -9.89 -26.00 -9.90
N GLU A 110 -8.74 -25.51 -10.40
CA GLU A 110 -7.59 -26.36 -10.78
C GLU A 110 -6.54 -26.44 -9.68
N ALA A 111 -6.25 -25.30 -9.03
CA ALA A 111 -5.20 -25.25 -8.02
C ALA A 111 -5.46 -24.18 -6.97
N ALA A 112 -4.90 -24.36 -5.78
CA ALA A 112 -4.76 -23.32 -4.77
C ALA A 112 -3.29 -22.92 -4.70
N VAL A 113 -2.96 -21.73 -5.19
CA VAL A 113 -1.59 -21.19 -5.18
C VAL A 113 -1.41 -20.17 -4.07
N LEU A 114 -0.25 -20.18 -3.43
CA LEU A 114 0.11 -19.17 -2.43
C LEU A 114 0.41 -17.86 -3.15
N ARG A 115 -0.31 -16.80 -2.79
CA ARG A 115 0.02 -15.44 -3.20
C ARG A 115 1.02 -14.88 -2.18
N ARG A 116 2.26 -14.70 -2.61
CA ARG A 116 3.25 -13.99 -1.79
C ARG A 116 3.01 -12.49 -1.91
N GLN A 117 3.06 -11.81 -0.78
CA GLN A 117 3.08 -10.35 -0.77
C GLN A 117 4.39 -9.87 -1.38
N GLN A 118 4.30 -9.05 -2.43
CA GLN A 118 5.44 -8.49 -3.14
C GLN A 118 5.85 -7.15 -2.51
N GLU A 119 7.12 -6.73 -2.68
CA GLU A 119 7.60 -5.43 -2.23
C GLU A 119 6.80 -4.29 -2.88
N ALA A 120 6.40 -4.46 -4.13
CA ALA A 120 5.51 -3.53 -4.84
C ALA A 120 4.14 -3.32 -4.15
N ASN A 121 3.58 -4.35 -3.51
CA ASN A 121 2.35 -4.21 -2.71
C ASN A 121 2.59 -3.42 -1.43
N GLN A 122 3.69 -3.71 -0.74
CA GLN A 122 4.08 -3.04 0.50
C GLN A 122 4.39 -1.55 0.28
N LEU A 123 4.98 -1.21 -0.87
CA LEU A 123 5.20 0.18 -1.29
C LEU A 123 3.88 0.96 -1.27
N ILE A 124 2.86 0.46 -1.93
CA ILE A 124 1.55 1.12 -1.97
C ILE A 124 0.92 1.17 -0.58
N GLU A 125 1.03 0.09 0.21
CA GLU A 125 0.53 0.05 1.60
C GLU A 125 1.13 1.17 2.46
N GLU A 126 2.46 1.37 2.43
CA GLU A 126 3.11 2.43 3.20
C GLU A 126 2.65 3.83 2.78
N PHE A 127 2.52 4.09 1.49
CA PHE A 127 1.99 5.37 1.01
C PHE A 127 0.53 5.58 1.38
N MET A 128 -0.31 4.54 1.36
CA MET A 128 -1.70 4.62 1.81
C MET A 128 -1.78 4.92 3.30
N ILE A 129 -0.95 4.26 4.13
CA ILE A 129 -0.88 4.53 5.58
C ILE A 129 -0.47 5.98 5.82
N ALA A 130 0.59 6.46 5.16
CA ALA A 130 1.06 7.83 5.29
C ALA A 130 -0.02 8.85 4.87
N ALA A 131 -0.73 8.61 3.76
CA ALA A 131 -1.82 9.45 3.31
C ALA A 131 -2.99 9.48 4.29
N ASN A 132 -3.36 8.35 4.89
CA ASN A 132 -4.41 8.26 5.90
C ASN A 132 -4.04 9.05 7.18
N ILE A 133 -2.79 8.98 7.62
CA ILE A 133 -2.29 9.77 8.75
C ILE A 133 -2.41 11.26 8.43
N CYS A 134 -1.97 11.70 7.25
CA CYS A 134 -2.09 13.09 6.81
C CYS A 134 -3.56 13.56 6.78
N ALA A 135 -4.47 12.70 6.30
CA ALA A 135 -5.90 13.02 6.25
C ALA A 135 -6.50 13.19 7.65
N ALA A 136 -6.18 12.28 8.58
CA ALA A 136 -6.65 12.36 9.96
C ALA A 136 -6.15 13.66 10.63
N GLU A 137 -4.84 13.92 10.57
CA GLU A 137 -4.24 15.14 11.14
C GLU A 137 -4.86 16.42 10.55
N GLN A 138 -5.12 16.44 9.24
CA GLN A 138 -5.72 17.58 8.56
C GLN A 138 -7.15 17.85 9.04
N ILE A 139 -7.94 16.79 9.26
CA ILE A 139 -9.31 16.88 9.76
C ILE A 139 -9.31 17.35 11.22
N GLU A 140 -8.44 16.76 12.06
CA GLU A 140 -8.29 17.14 13.47
C GLU A 140 -7.84 18.59 13.63
N ALA A 141 -6.84 19.03 12.87
CA ALA A 141 -6.36 20.40 12.89
C ALA A 141 -7.47 21.43 12.56
N LYS A 142 -8.43 21.02 11.72
CA LYS A 142 -9.63 21.83 11.39
C LYS A 142 -10.79 21.60 12.36
N ARG A 143 -10.62 20.84 13.43
CA ARG A 143 -11.67 20.46 14.39
C ARG A 143 -12.86 19.79 13.69
N GLY A 144 -12.59 19.07 12.58
CA GLY A 144 -13.58 18.28 11.87
C GLY A 144 -13.86 16.95 12.56
N ILE A 145 -14.98 16.32 12.20
CA ILE A 145 -15.32 14.98 12.67
C ILE A 145 -14.55 13.97 11.83
N CYS A 146 -13.73 13.12 12.48
CA CYS A 146 -13.03 12.02 11.84
C CYS A 146 -13.53 10.69 12.39
N VAL A 147 -13.77 9.72 11.51
CA VAL A 147 -14.15 8.37 11.88
C VAL A 147 -12.90 7.51 11.91
N TYR A 148 -12.59 6.94 13.09
CA TYR A 148 -11.44 6.07 13.28
C TYR A 148 -11.88 4.61 13.35
N ARG A 149 -11.04 3.75 12.79
CA ARG A 149 -11.14 2.31 13.04
C ARG A 149 -10.33 2.00 14.30
N VAL A 150 -11.02 1.59 15.35
CA VAL A 150 -10.42 1.22 16.64
C VAL A 150 -10.59 -0.27 16.88
N HIS A 151 -9.69 -0.82 17.69
CA HIS A 151 -9.76 -2.19 18.17
C HIS A 151 -9.64 -2.17 19.69
N ASP A 152 -10.47 -2.96 20.36
CA ASP A 152 -10.34 -3.19 21.80
C ASP A 152 -9.08 -3.98 22.11
N GLN A 153 -8.70 -3.97 23.40
CA GLN A 153 -7.61 -4.83 23.84
C GLN A 153 -7.96 -6.30 23.63
N PRO A 154 -6.98 -7.13 23.29
CA PRO A 154 -7.21 -8.57 23.14
C PRO A 154 -7.73 -9.17 24.46
N ASP A 155 -8.64 -10.12 24.33
CA ASP A 155 -9.14 -10.90 25.46
C ASP A 155 -7.98 -11.67 26.12
N PRO A 156 -7.77 -11.54 27.44
CA PRO A 156 -6.71 -12.23 28.15
C PRO A 156 -6.73 -13.76 27.96
N GLU A 157 -7.93 -14.37 27.92
CA GLU A 157 -8.08 -15.82 27.70
C GLU A 157 -7.58 -16.23 26.31
N LYS A 158 -7.84 -15.40 25.28
CA LYS A 158 -7.33 -15.65 23.92
C LYS A 158 -5.82 -15.49 23.83
N ILE A 159 -5.23 -14.57 24.60
CA ILE A 159 -3.77 -14.41 24.67
C ILE A 159 -3.15 -15.64 25.31
N GLU A 160 -3.73 -16.16 26.39
CA GLU A 160 -3.23 -17.36 27.06
C GLU A 160 -3.34 -18.59 26.14
N GLY A 161 -4.47 -18.78 25.47
CA GLY A 161 -4.62 -19.85 24.47
C GLY A 161 -3.61 -19.76 23.33
N LEU A 162 -3.24 -18.54 22.90
CA LEU A 162 -2.18 -18.34 21.91
C LEU A 162 -0.80 -18.73 22.46
N ARG A 163 -0.50 -18.42 23.72
CA ARG A 163 0.75 -18.83 24.38
C ARG A 163 0.87 -20.33 24.46
N GLU A 164 -0.19 -21.02 24.94
CA GLU A 164 -0.23 -22.48 25.01
C GLU A 164 0.02 -23.10 23.64
N LEU A 165 -0.62 -22.56 22.59
CA LEU A 165 -0.42 -23.03 21.21
C LEU A 165 1.03 -22.85 20.74
N THR A 166 1.63 -21.68 20.99
CA THR A 166 3.00 -21.39 20.58
C THR A 166 4.02 -22.24 21.33
N ASP A 167 3.74 -22.57 22.61
CA ASP A 167 4.60 -23.43 23.40
C ASP A 167 4.50 -24.91 22.97
N ALA A 168 3.32 -25.34 22.52
CA ALA A 168 3.13 -26.68 21.98
C ALA A 168 3.78 -26.90 20.58
N LEU A 169 4.11 -25.81 19.88
CA LEU A 169 4.75 -25.85 18.55
C LEU A 169 6.30 -25.74 18.60
N LYS A 170 6.88 -25.59 19.77
CA LYS A 170 8.33 -25.58 19.99
C LYS A 170 8.86 -27.00 20.13
#